data_f01be3a3b4e9067bbca702884c1dca9b
#
_entry.id   f01be3a3b4e9067bbca702884c1dca9b
#
_cell.length_a   1.000
_cell.length_b   1.000
_cell.length_c   1.000
_cell.angle_alpha   90.00
_cell.angle_beta   90.00
_cell.angle_gamma   90.00
#
_symmetry.space_group_name_H-M   'P 1'
#
loop_
_entity.id
_entity.type
_entity.pdbx_description
1 polymer ?
#
loop_
_entity_poly.entity_id
_entity_poly.type
_entity_poly.pdbx_seq_one_letter_code
_entity_poly.pdbx_strand_id
1 'polypeptide(L)'
;VQCCANRGGQRGFVPVIFINRLSKCCLADAMAFSLLRISRCIAIVPGLPTSCNVAVARSTVHVQQVAGMKTRAFRERVPKPKPFPYETKDFKSWHSLFDSTLSRFDENTRLIIVEGNIASGKSALAKTIAEEFELKHVPEVCLDNFYVDDYGFDYRSVNHLLPETSRMFDIKQFYQDPHNIVVAKMQMLIYTLRFEQYVDALVHIMNTGQGVVLERSCFTDVVFANAMHKFGYISPKAMKMYHECRKYTLFQLLKPHLVIYLDVPSDILLQRIRERNRPEEVNSKVLTKAYLDEIESGYKKDYLRSIRKETELLMYDWSNFGDSEMVLDDIEHIDFEGYLDDPYGSMMADWRKKPDLWELYRYQMTAEKDEVMDSLSMNLYEAPELLTSGEDQEAVEDIMEKYNNKRGYFMKGYNRHLGDKWVLFRMKDISKWEQMKYRWNFNKY
;
A
#
# COMPACT_ATOMS: atom_id res chain seq x y z
N VAL A 1 -14.11 -44.88 2.48
CA VAL A 1 -14.60 -45.73 3.59
C VAL A 1 -13.82 -45.36 4.85
N GLN A 2 -14.56 -44.80 5.78
CA GLN A 2 -14.37 -44.75 7.24
C GLN A 2 -13.06 -44.14 7.77
N CYS A 3 -13.18 -42.97 8.36
CA CYS A 3 -13.47 -42.69 9.79
C CYS A 3 -12.27 -43.00 10.72
N CYS A 4 -11.68 -42.01 11.29
CA CYS A 4 -11.78 -41.84 12.73
C CYS A 4 -11.28 -40.50 13.16
N ALA A 5 -12.05 -39.92 13.99
CA ALA A 5 -11.97 -38.67 14.68
C ALA A 5 -10.90 -38.65 15.77
N ASN A 6 -10.48 -37.46 16.05
CA ASN A 6 -10.36 -36.84 17.37
C ASN A 6 -8.97 -36.47 17.89
N ARG A 7 -8.92 -35.21 18.17
CA ARG A 7 -8.47 -34.46 19.35
C ARG A 7 -7.18 -33.65 19.21
N GLY A 8 -7.36 -32.40 19.53
CA GLY A 8 -6.38 -31.63 20.28
C GLY A 8 -5.72 -30.52 19.50
N GLY A 9 -6.30 -29.36 19.56
CA GLY A 9 -5.86 -28.10 19.12
C GLY A 9 -4.40 -27.77 19.31
N GLN A 10 -3.87 -27.27 18.24
CA GLN A 10 -2.96 -26.12 18.22
C GLN A 10 -2.90 -25.70 16.77
N ARG A 11 -3.33 -24.46 16.52
CA ARG A 11 -3.31 -23.88 15.18
C ARG A 11 -1.91 -23.41 14.88
N GLY A 12 -1.16 -24.24 14.16
CA GLY A 12 0.08 -23.85 13.50
C GLY A 12 -0.25 -22.98 12.29
N PHE A 13 0.41 -21.87 12.16
CA PHE A 13 0.23 -20.90 11.08
C PHE A 13 1.20 -21.18 9.93
N VAL A 14 0.65 -21.24 8.75
CA VAL A 14 1.30 -21.37 7.46
C VAL A 14 1.48 -19.99 6.86
N PRO A 15 2.64 -19.61 6.41
CA PRO A 15 2.78 -18.40 5.62
C PRO A 15 2.22 -18.64 4.22
N VAL A 16 1.32 -17.77 3.84
CA VAL A 16 0.80 -17.59 2.48
C VAL A 16 -0.30 -18.55 2.05
N ILE A 17 -1.46 -17.94 1.80
CA ILE A 17 -2.43 -18.42 0.84
C ILE A 17 -3.11 -19.73 1.23
N PHE A 18 -4.07 -19.67 2.14
CA PHE A 18 -5.17 -20.62 2.18
C PHE A 18 -6.41 -20.07 2.90
N ILE A 19 -7.40 -19.85 2.12
CA ILE A 19 -8.70 -20.49 1.90
C ILE A 19 -9.68 -20.45 3.09
N ASN A 20 -10.75 -19.69 2.77
CA ASN A 20 -12.15 -19.97 3.06
C ASN A 20 -12.56 -20.34 4.49
N ARG A 21 -13.20 -19.38 5.13
CA ARG A 21 -14.58 -19.60 5.58
C ARG A 21 -15.35 -18.30 5.58
N LEU A 22 -16.32 -18.24 4.69
CA LEU A 22 -17.46 -17.35 4.71
C LEU A 22 -18.08 -17.34 6.11
N SER A 23 -17.96 -16.26 6.83
CA SER A 23 -18.91 -15.93 7.88
C SER A 23 -19.89 -14.90 7.32
N LYS A 24 -21.04 -15.38 6.90
CA LYS A 24 -22.24 -14.62 6.62
C LYS A 24 -22.74 -13.99 7.92
N CYS A 25 -22.19 -12.89 8.34
CA CYS A 25 -22.74 -12.15 9.50
C CYS A 25 -22.60 -10.63 9.48
N CYS A 26 -21.93 -10.04 8.49
CA CYS A 26 -21.73 -8.57 8.51
C CYS A 26 -22.59 -7.76 7.52
N LEU A 27 -23.46 -8.40 6.74
CA LEU A 27 -24.40 -7.70 5.85
C LEU A 27 -25.66 -7.17 6.55
N ALA A 28 -25.94 -7.60 7.77
CA ALA A 28 -27.14 -7.17 8.51
C ALA A 28 -26.95 -5.83 9.24
N ASP A 29 -25.72 -5.52 9.69
CA ASP A 29 -25.47 -4.29 10.45
C ASP A 29 -25.29 -3.04 9.59
N ALA A 30 -24.83 -3.18 8.34
CA ALA A 30 -24.67 -2.06 7.43
C ALA A 30 -26.01 -1.52 6.89
N MET A 31 -27.05 -2.36 6.83
CA MET A 31 -28.39 -1.92 6.38
C MET A 31 -29.23 -1.27 7.49
N ALA A 32 -28.91 -1.50 8.75
CA ALA A 32 -29.67 -0.92 9.87
C ALA A 32 -29.39 0.57 10.10
N PHE A 33 -28.24 1.07 9.67
CA PHE A 33 -27.85 2.47 9.89
C PHE A 33 -28.41 3.46 8.87
N SER A 34 -28.85 3.02 7.70
CA SER A 34 -29.44 3.91 6.69
C SER A 34 -30.91 4.27 6.96
N LEU A 35 -31.60 3.53 7.82
CA LEU A 35 -33.03 3.75 8.12
C LEU A 35 -33.30 4.66 9.34
N LEU A 36 -32.28 4.97 10.14
CA LEU A 36 -32.43 5.82 11.34
C LEU A 36 -32.29 7.33 11.09
N ARG A 37 -31.96 7.75 9.88
CA ARG A 37 -31.85 9.20 9.52
C ARG A 37 -33.09 9.83 8.92
N ILE A 38 -34.19 9.09 8.72
CA ILE A 38 -35.43 9.65 8.07
C ILE A 38 -36.55 9.99 9.07
N SER A 39 -36.39 9.74 10.36
CA SER A 39 -37.45 9.99 11.35
C SER A 39 -37.17 11.11 12.35
N ARG A 40 -36.69 12.25 11.89
CA ARG A 40 -36.71 13.49 12.68
C ARG A 40 -37.10 14.67 11.83
N CYS A 41 -38.32 14.69 11.39
CA CYS A 41 -39.05 15.92 11.09
C CYS A 41 -40.53 15.58 11.07
N ILE A 42 -41.26 16.33 11.89
CA ILE A 42 -42.67 16.59 11.94
C ILE A 42 -43.28 16.15 13.28
N ALA A 43 -43.10 17.02 14.27
CA ALA A 43 -44.10 17.23 15.30
C ALA A 43 -44.77 18.56 14.95
N ILE A 44 -45.95 18.47 14.38
CA ILE A 44 -46.83 19.63 14.15
C ILE A 44 -47.49 19.99 15.49
N VAL A 45 -47.15 21.11 16.04
CA VAL A 45 -47.92 21.77 17.11
C VAL A 45 -48.80 22.83 16.44
N PRO A 46 -50.13 22.78 16.59
CA PRO A 46 -51.03 23.79 16.02
C PRO A 46 -51.11 25.02 16.96
N GLY A 47 -50.87 26.19 16.38
CA GLY A 47 -51.29 27.45 16.92
C GLY A 47 -50.20 28.41 17.39
N LEU A 48 -49.66 29.22 16.45
CA LEU A 48 -49.19 30.59 16.72
C LEU A 48 -48.98 31.33 15.39
N PRO A 49 -49.14 32.67 15.35
CA PRO A 49 -49.45 33.39 14.13
C PRO A 49 -48.24 33.70 13.25
N THR A 50 -48.53 33.72 11.96
CA THR A 50 -47.71 34.20 10.85
C THR A 50 -47.17 35.61 11.08
N SER A 51 -45.87 35.77 11.25
CA SER A 51 -44.99 36.79 10.68
C SER A 51 -43.67 36.86 11.43
N CYS A 52 -42.71 36.06 11.01
CA CYS A 52 -41.29 36.37 11.20
C CYS A 52 -40.53 35.82 9.98
N ASN A 53 -40.10 36.74 9.13
CA ASN A 53 -39.10 36.48 8.10
C ASN A 53 -37.79 36.13 8.81
N VAL A 54 -37.63 34.87 9.12
CA VAL A 54 -36.30 34.33 9.45
C VAL A 54 -35.57 34.16 8.13
N ALA A 55 -34.74 35.11 7.80
CA ALA A 55 -33.71 34.94 6.80
C ALA A 55 -32.83 33.74 7.26
N VAL A 56 -33.11 32.60 6.70
CA VAL A 56 -32.16 31.47 6.76
C VAL A 56 -30.93 31.96 6.03
N ALA A 57 -29.97 32.47 6.81
CA ALA A 57 -28.62 32.65 6.31
C ALA A 57 -28.13 31.25 5.94
N ARG A 58 -28.30 30.86 4.68
CA ARG A 58 -27.46 29.86 4.07
C ARG A 58 -26.07 30.43 4.17
N SER A 59 -25.33 30.03 5.18
CA SER A 59 -23.87 30.06 5.13
C SER A 59 -23.47 29.12 4.01
N THR A 60 -23.46 29.63 2.78
CA THR A 60 -22.61 29.07 1.73
C THR A 60 -21.21 29.23 2.29
N VAL A 61 -20.67 28.15 2.84
CA VAL A 61 -19.23 28.01 2.97
C VAL A 61 -18.77 28.11 1.53
N HIS A 62 -18.36 29.30 1.10
CA HIS A 62 -17.51 29.45 -0.06
C HIS A 62 -16.22 28.76 0.34
N VAL A 63 -16.11 27.46 0.02
CA VAL A 63 -14.81 26.83 -0.15
C VAL A 63 -14.20 27.62 -1.29
N GLN A 64 -13.26 28.51 -0.98
CA GLN A 64 -12.44 29.13 -2.02
C GLN A 64 -11.83 27.96 -2.79
N GLN A 65 -12.19 27.85 -4.05
CA GLN A 65 -11.57 26.90 -4.99
C GLN A 65 -10.08 27.26 -5.03
N VAL A 66 -9.29 26.42 -4.42
CA VAL A 66 -7.84 26.52 -4.48
C VAL A 66 -7.43 25.65 -5.66
N ALA A 67 -7.01 26.29 -6.73
CA ALA A 67 -6.80 25.66 -8.03
C ALA A 67 -5.64 24.65 -8.08
N GLY A 68 -4.73 24.62 -7.13
CA GLY A 68 -3.58 23.72 -7.13
C GLY A 68 -2.99 23.44 -5.75
N MET A 69 -1.97 22.58 -5.69
CA MET A 69 -1.19 22.36 -4.47
C MET A 69 -0.38 23.62 -4.14
N LYS A 70 -0.12 23.82 -2.85
CA LYS A 70 0.66 24.97 -2.38
C LYS A 70 1.91 24.53 -1.67
N THR A 71 3.05 25.09 -2.05
CA THR A 71 4.31 24.90 -1.34
C THR A 71 4.23 25.48 0.08
N ARG A 72 5.11 24.99 0.94
CA ARG A 72 5.19 25.38 2.35
C ARG A 72 5.22 26.90 2.56
N ALA A 73 5.80 27.63 1.61
CA ALA A 73 5.92 29.10 1.68
C ALA A 73 4.58 29.82 1.48
N PHE A 74 3.67 29.26 0.67
CA PHE A 74 2.42 29.88 0.27
C PHE A 74 1.18 29.24 0.89
N ARG A 75 1.35 28.18 1.67
CA ARG A 75 0.24 27.42 2.27
C ARG A 75 -0.39 28.17 3.44
N GLU A 76 -1.66 28.47 3.32
CA GLU A 76 -2.47 28.95 4.43
C GLU A 76 -2.85 27.78 5.35
N ARG A 77 -2.47 27.85 6.63
CA ARG A 77 -2.81 26.81 7.60
C ARG A 77 -4.22 27.01 8.14
N VAL A 78 -5.18 26.40 7.50
CA VAL A 78 -6.54 26.31 8.02
C VAL A 78 -6.59 25.31 9.18
N PRO A 79 -7.26 25.65 10.31
CA PRO A 79 -7.41 24.72 11.42
C PRO A 79 -8.12 23.44 10.98
N LYS A 80 -7.43 22.29 11.05
CA LYS A 80 -7.97 20.96 10.76
C LYS A 80 -8.30 20.21 12.05
N PRO A 81 -9.22 19.24 12.01
CA PRO A 81 -9.39 18.30 13.09
C PRO A 81 -8.06 17.59 13.42
N LYS A 82 -7.83 17.29 14.70
CA LYS A 82 -6.61 16.53 15.08
C LYS A 82 -6.54 15.22 14.30
N PRO A 83 -5.34 14.83 13.80
CA PRO A 83 -5.16 13.54 13.15
C PRO A 83 -5.67 12.40 14.02
N PHE A 84 -6.39 11.46 13.41
CA PHE A 84 -6.78 10.25 14.12
C PHE A 84 -5.53 9.36 14.26
N PRO A 85 -5.18 8.92 15.48
CA PRO A 85 -3.97 8.13 15.72
C PRO A 85 -4.19 6.65 15.35
N TYR A 86 -4.42 6.37 14.07
CA TYR A 86 -4.76 5.06 13.53
C TYR A 86 -3.69 3.98 13.79
N GLU A 87 -2.45 4.38 14.03
CA GLU A 87 -1.35 3.46 14.35
C GLU A 87 -1.46 2.86 15.75
N THR A 88 -2.09 3.57 16.68
CA THR A 88 -2.17 3.18 18.10
C THR A 88 -3.59 2.99 18.61
N LYS A 89 -4.60 3.39 17.82
CA LYS A 89 -6.00 3.34 18.22
C LYS A 89 -6.86 2.76 17.11
N ASP A 90 -7.69 1.79 17.45
CA ASP A 90 -8.63 1.20 16.50
C ASP A 90 -9.68 2.21 16.03
N PHE A 91 -9.86 2.30 14.72
CA PHE A 91 -10.95 3.06 14.13
C PHE A 91 -12.21 2.22 14.18
N LYS A 92 -13.29 2.80 14.73
CA LYS A 92 -14.60 2.16 14.84
C LYS A 92 -15.63 2.96 14.06
N SER A 93 -16.65 2.33 13.53
CA SER A 93 -17.69 2.96 12.71
C SER A 93 -18.35 4.20 13.37
N TRP A 94 -18.50 4.19 14.69
CA TRP A 94 -19.06 5.34 15.40
C TRP A 94 -18.16 6.58 15.44
N HIS A 95 -16.83 6.43 15.19
CA HIS A 95 -15.92 7.59 15.10
C HIS A 95 -16.32 8.49 13.93
N SER A 96 -16.81 7.92 12.83
CA SER A 96 -17.23 8.69 11.66
C SER A 96 -18.39 9.67 11.95
N LEU A 97 -19.14 9.47 13.03
CA LEU A 97 -20.22 10.39 13.43
C LEU A 97 -19.68 11.75 13.93
N PHE A 98 -18.48 11.77 14.47
CA PHE A 98 -17.85 12.94 15.10
C PHE A 98 -16.61 13.43 14.35
N ASP A 99 -16.10 12.64 13.42
CA ASP A 99 -14.84 12.83 12.74
C ASP A 99 -14.97 12.52 11.24
N SER A 100 -15.41 13.53 10.49
CA SER A 100 -15.59 13.41 9.04
C SER A 100 -14.22 13.37 8.31
N THR A 101 -14.09 12.47 7.38
CA THR A 101 -12.90 12.32 6.52
C THR A 101 -12.67 13.57 5.68
N LEU A 102 -13.72 14.09 5.04
CA LEU A 102 -13.63 15.27 4.18
C LEU A 102 -13.22 16.55 4.91
N SER A 103 -13.54 16.67 6.21
CA SER A 103 -13.13 17.84 7.01
C SER A 103 -11.62 17.94 7.23
N ARG A 104 -10.88 16.89 6.88
CA ARG A 104 -9.42 16.80 6.99
C ARG A 104 -8.72 17.16 5.70
N PHE A 105 -9.44 17.08 4.57
CA PHE A 105 -8.86 17.25 3.24
C PHE A 105 -8.65 18.75 2.95
N ASP A 106 -7.53 19.05 2.35
CA ASP A 106 -7.17 20.36 1.81
C ASP A 106 -6.51 20.22 0.44
N GLU A 107 -6.00 21.33 -0.09
CA GLU A 107 -5.33 21.41 -1.39
C GLU A 107 -4.12 20.45 -1.51
N ASN A 108 -3.43 20.19 -0.39
CA ASN A 108 -2.25 19.30 -0.36
C ASN A 108 -2.59 17.86 0.05
N THR A 109 -3.86 17.55 0.27
CA THR A 109 -4.30 16.17 0.56
C THR A 109 -4.31 15.36 -0.74
N ARG A 110 -3.13 15.07 -1.27
CA ARG A 110 -2.95 14.38 -2.56
C ARG A 110 -2.07 13.16 -2.41
N LEU A 111 -2.27 12.19 -3.27
CA LEU A 111 -1.42 11.01 -3.43
C LEU A 111 -0.61 11.18 -4.71
N ILE A 112 0.70 11.36 -4.54
CA ILE A 112 1.66 11.54 -5.63
C ILE A 112 2.53 10.30 -5.71
N ILE A 113 2.82 9.83 -6.91
CA ILE A 113 3.73 8.72 -7.13
C ILE A 113 4.89 9.17 -8.02
N VAL A 114 6.11 8.92 -7.57
CA VAL A 114 7.32 9.15 -8.37
C VAL A 114 7.78 7.82 -8.97
N GLU A 115 7.77 7.76 -10.28
CA GLU A 115 8.06 6.57 -11.08
C GLU A 115 9.30 6.74 -11.94
N GLY A 116 9.84 5.65 -12.41
CA GLY A 116 10.99 5.61 -13.31
C GLY A 116 11.82 4.36 -13.13
N ASN A 117 12.75 4.16 -14.03
CA ASN A 117 13.61 2.98 -14.09
C ASN A 117 14.56 2.87 -12.88
N ILE A 118 15.35 1.82 -12.82
CA ILE A 118 16.37 1.60 -11.78
C ILE A 118 17.43 2.69 -11.93
N ALA A 119 17.87 3.28 -10.80
CA ALA A 119 18.87 4.37 -10.75
C ALA A 119 18.45 5.69 -11.45
N SER A 120 17.16 5.94 -11.69
CA SER A 120 16.68 7.19 -12.31
C SER A 120 16.78 8.44 -11.39
N GLY A 121 16.96 8.28 -10.07
CA GLY A 121 17.07 9.42 -9.13
C GLY A 121 15.75 9.75 -8.39
N LYS A 122 14.76 8.88 -8.46
CA LYS A 122 13.42 9.07 -7.87
C LYS A 122 13.42 9.52 -6.40
N SER A 123 14.24 8.89 -5.57
CA SER A 123 14.22 9.12 -4.12
C SER A 123 14.61 10.53 -3.72
N ALA A 124 15.52 11.16 -4.47
CA ALA A 124 15.90 12.55 -4.22
C ALA A 124 14.71 13.48 -4.51
N LEU A 125 14.11 13.35 -5.69
CA LEU A 125 12.95 14.15 -6.09
C LEU A 125 11.74 13.91 -5.16
N ALA A 126 11.43 12.67 -4.81
CA ALA A 126 10.31 12.33 -3.93
C ALA A 126 10.47 13.00 -2.54
N LYS A 127 11.69 13.06 -1.99
CA LYS A 127 11.96 13.76 -0.74
C LYS A 127 11.77 15.27 -0.87
N THR A 128 12.30 15.88 -1.92
CA THR A 128 12.13 17.31 -2.17
C THR A 128 10.65 17.68 -2.29
N ILE A 129 9.87 16.94 -3.06
CA ILE A 129 8.42 17.15 -3.18
C ILE A 129 7.73 17.02 -1.81
N ALA A 130 8.09 16.00 -1.04
CA ALA A 130 7.49 15.78 0.28
C ALA A 130 7.80 16.91 1.26
N GLU A 131 9.01 17.43 1.26
CA GLU A 131 9.45 18.53 2.12
C GLU A 131 8.76 19.86 1.75
N GLU A 132 8.70 20.19 0.46
CA GLU A 132 8.13 21.46 -0.01
C GLU A 132 6.60 21.53 0.13
N PHE A 133 5.89 20.45 -0.14
CA PHE A 133 4.42 20.39 0.01
C PHE A 133 3.95 19.88 1.37
N GLU A 134 4.85 19.63 2.33
CA GLU A 134 4.54 19.07 3.67
C GLU A 134 3.81 17.71 3.59
N LEU A 135 4.21 16.85 2.65
CA LEU A 135 3.63 15.51 2.46
C LEU A 135 4.44 14.44 3.21
N LYS A 136 3.81 13.31 3.48
CA LYS A 136 4.51 12.15 4.02
C LYS A 136 5.29 11.45 2.90
N HIS A 137 6.62 11.40 3.01
CA HIS A 137 7.45 10.60 2.11
C HIS A 137 7.40 9.12 2.50
N VAL A 138 7.13 8.28 1.53
CA VAL A 138 7.14 6.83 1.69
C VAL A 138 8.12 6.24 0.67
N PRO A 139 9.28 5.74 1.13
CA PRO A 139 10.33 5.23 0.25
C PRO A 139 9.91 3.92 -0.43
N GLU A 140 10.65 3.52 -1.47
CA GLU A 140 10.42 2.23 -2.14
C GLU A 140 10.50 1.07 -1.16
N VAL A 141 9.67 0.06 -1.38
CA VAL A 141 9.63 -1.18 -0.58
C VAL A 141 11.01 -1.82 -0.54
N CYS A 142 11.46 -2.16 0.65
CA CYS A 142 12.68 -2.90 0.90
C CYS A 142 12.36 -4.26 1.54
N LEU A 143 12.86 -5.35 0.95
CA LEU A 143 12.68 -6.69 1.50
C LEU A 143 13.37 -6.88 2.86
N ASP A 144 14.35 -6.04 3.19
CA ASP A 144 14.96 -6.07 4.53
C ASP A 144 13.92 -5.77 5.63
N ASN A 145 12.95 -4.89 5.36
CA ASN A 145 11.86 -4.61 6.30
C ASN A 145 10.95 -5.82 6.53
N PHE A 146 10.98 -6.78 5.62
CA PHE A 146 10.24 -8.03 5.73
C PHE A 146 11.07 -9.14 6.38
N TYR A 147 12.35 -9.23 6.04
CA TYR A 147 13.22 -10.33 6.51
C TYR A 147 13.93 -10.06 7.83
N VAL A 148 13.99 -8.81 8.28
CA VAL A 148 14.58 -8.45 9.58
C VAL A 148 13.44 -8.12 10.55
N ASP A 149 13.38 -8.83 11.67
CA ASP A 149 12.36 -8.58 12.68
C ASP A 149 12.66 -7.32 13.52
N ASP A 150 11.69 -6.92 14.32
CA ASP A 150 11.82 -5.75 15.20
C ASP A 150 12.90 -5.90 16.29
N TYR A 151 13.41 -7.11 16.49
CA TYR A 151 14.49 -7.43 17.42
C TYR A 151 15.86 -7.51 16.71
N GLY A 152 15.92 -7.19 15.41
CA GLY A 152 17.14 -7.14 14.63
C GLY A 152 17.62 -8.50 14.11
N PHE A 153 16.80 -9.56 14.20
CA PHE A 153 17.16 -10.84 13.64
C PHE A 153 16.84 -10.90 12.15
N ASP A 154 17.84 -11.25 11.36
CA ASP A 154 17.68 -11.45 9.94
C ASP A 154 17.41 -12.96 9.65
N TYR A 155 16.18 -13.24 9.17
CA TYR A 155 15.74 -14.59 8.86
C TYR A 155 16.56 -15.24 7.74
N ARG A 156 17.20 -14.47 6.87
CA ARG A 156 18.12 -14.99 5.84
C ARG A 156 19.31 -15.74 6.44
N SER A 157 19.64 -15.46 7.70
CA SER A 157 20.71 -16.16 8.43
C SER A 157 20.46 -17.68 8.58
N VAL A 158 19.19 -18.10 8.55
CA VAL A 158 18.81 -19.52 8.66
C VAL A 158 18.52 -20.19 7.33
N ASN A 159 18.70 -19.49 6.20
CA ASN A 159 18.47 -20.03 4.86
C ASN A 159 19.18 -21.35 4.58
N HIS A 160 20.33 -21.57 5.20
CA HIS A 160 21.10 -22.82 5.05
C HIS A 160 20.39 -24.06 5.65
N LEU A 161 19.42 -23.85 6.54
CA LEU A 161 18.61 -24.92 7.14
C LEU A 161 17.28 -25.11 6.42
N LEU A 162 16.81 -24.08 5.68
CA LEU A 162 15.50 -24.07 5.04
C LEU A 162 15.51 -24.89 3.74
N PRO A 163 14.38 -25.57 3.42
CA PRO A 163 14.16 -26.16 2.11
C PRO A 163 14.37 -25.13 1.00
N GLU A 164 14.84 -25.57 -0.15
CA GLU A 164 15.18 -24.69 -1.27
C GLU A 164 13.98 -23.83 -1.73
N THR A 165 12.79 -24.41 -1.74
CA THR A 165 11.53 -23.77 -2.13
C THR A 165 11.07 -22.69 -1.15
N SER A 166 11.62 -22.67 0.07
CA SER A 166 11.21 -21.78 1.17
C SER A 166 12.33 -20.84 1.63
N ARG A 167 13.45 -20.81 0.93
CA ARG A 167 14.54 -19.88 1.22
C ARG A 167 14.11 -18.44 0.99
N MET A 168 14.52 -17.60 1.90
CA MET A 168 14.33 -16.15 1.77
C MET A 168 15.26 -15.62 0.71
N PHE A 169 14.68 -14.91 -0.26
CA PHE A 169 15.36 -14.50 -1.47
C PHE A 169 15.12 -13.02 -1.71
N ASP A 170 16.16 -12.24 -1.92
CA ASP A 170 16.10 -10.82 -2.10
C ASP A 170 16.53 -10.37 -3.51
N ILE A 171 16.37 -9.08 -3.79
CA ILE A 171 16.73 -8.48 -5.08
C ILE A 171 18.24 -8.64 -5.38
N LYS A 172 19.11 -8.62 -4.35
CA LYS A 172 20.57 -8.78 -4.53
C LYS A 172 20.89 -10.18 -5.03
N GLN A 173 20.23 -11.19 -4.46
CA GLN A 173 20.35 -12.58 -4.90
C GLN A 173 19.75 -12.78 -6.30
N PHE A 174 18.63 -12.13 -6.62
CA PHE A 174 18.05 -12.15 -7.96
C PHE A 174 19.03 -11.60 -9.02
N TYR A 175 19.77 -10.55 -8.71
CA TYR A 175 20.76 -10.01 -9.64
C TYR A 175 21.91 -11.00 -9.93
N GLN A 176 22.21 -11.91 -9.00
CA GLN A 176 23.27 -12.92 -9.14
C GLN A 176 22.75 -14.22 -9.75
N ASP A 177 21.54 -14.64 -9.35
CA ASP A 177 20.89 -15.92 -9.76
C ASP A 177 19.43 -15.67 -10.21
N PRO A 178 19.23 -15.16 -11.45
CA PRO A 178 17.91 -14.79 -11.93
C PRO A 178 17.00 -15.97 -12.28
N HIS A 179 17.53 -17.18 -12.39
CA HIS A 179 16.76 -18.38 -12.69
C HIS A 179 16.49 -19.26 -11.46
N ASN A 180 16.67 -18.72 -10.27
CA ASN A 180 16.36 -19.41 -9.03
C ASN A 180 14.86 -19.73 -8.93
N ILE A 181 14.54 -20.89 -8.37
CA ILE A 181 13.16 -21.37 -8.24
C ILE A 181 12.23 -20.48 -7.42
N VAL A 182 12.78 -19.64 -6.55
CA VAL A 182 12.00 -18.73 -5.69
C VAL A 182 11.83 -17.30 -6.25
N VAL A 183 12.34 -17.02 -7.46
CA VAL A 183 12.24 -15.70 -8.09
C VAL A 183 10.80 -15.25 -8.28
N ALA A 184 9.92 -16.16 -8.71
CA ALA A 184 8.50 -15.84 -8.87
C ALA A 184 7.83 -15.51 -7.52
N LYS A 185 8.18 -16.25 -6.45
CA LYS A 185 7.72 -15.96 -5.07
C LYS A 185 8.20 -14.58 -4.60
N MET A 186 9.46 -14.25 -4.85
CA MET A 186 10.02 -12.92 -4.53
C MET A 186 9.24 -11.81 -5.23
N GLN A 187 8.93 -11.96 -6.51
CA GLN A 187 8.16 -10.94 -7.25
C GLN A 187 6.72 -10.80 -6.71
N MET A 188 6.06 -11.91 -6.37
CA MET A 188 4.75 -11.87 -5.70
C MET A 188 4.83 -11.17 -4.34
N LEU A 189 5.88 -11.43 -3.56
CA LEU A 189 6.10 -10.77 -2.28
C LEU A 189 6.32 -9.26 -2.46
N ILE A 190 7.11 -8.83 -3.45
CA ILE A 190 7.31 -7.41 -3.75
C ILE A 190 5.97 -6.75 -4.11
N TYR A 191 5.15 -7.40 -4.92
CA TYR A 191 3.81 -6.90 -5.24
C TYR A 191 2.93 -6.76 -3.98
N THR A 192 2.92 -7.78 -3.13
CA THR A 192 2.18 -7.76 -1.85
C THR A 192 2.61 -6.59 -0.97
N LEU A 193 3.91 -6.39 -0.80
CA LEU A 193 4.44 -5.29 0.01
C LEU A 193 4.13 -3.90 -0.59
N ARG A 194 4.18 -3.76 -1.92
CA ARG A 194 3.78 -2.52 -2.61
C ARG A 194 2.28 -2.25 -2.47
N PHE A 195 1.47 -3.30 -2.53
CA PHE A 195 0.03 -3.18 -2.31
C PHE A 195 -0.27 -2.73 -0.88
N GLU A 196 0.34 -3.37 0.11
CA GLU A 196 0.20 -2.99 1.52
C GLU A 196 0.64 -1.54 1.76
N GLN A 197 1.81 -1.16 1.24
CA GLN A 197 2.33 0.21 1.37
C GLN A 197 1.38 1.24 0.76
N TYR A 198 0.72 0.89 -0.35
CA TYR A 198 -0.27 1.75 -0.98
C TYR A 198 -1.55 1.88 -0.14
N VAL A 199 -2.03 0.78 0.44
CA VAL A 199 -3.14 0.79 1.42
C VAL A 199 -2.78 1.68 2.60
N ASP A 200 -1.58 1.57 3.14
CA ASP A 200 -1.10 2.39 4.26
C ASP A 200 -1.04 3.88 3.92
N ALA A 201 -0.68 4.22 2.69
CA ALA A 201 -0.71 5.59 2.20
C ALA A 201 -2.15 6.14 2.16
N LEU A 202 -3.12 5.36 1.66
CA LEU A 202 -4.54 5.75 1.67
C LEU A 202 -5.08 5.89 3.09
N VAL A 203 -4.76 4.96 3.99
CA VAL A 203 -5.13 5.02 5.40
C VAL A 203 -4.57 6.29 6.05
N HIS A 204 -3.31 6.62 5.78
CA HIS A 204 -2.69 7.84 6.28
C HIS A 204 -3.45 9.10 5.81
N ILE A 205 -3.70 9.21 4.52
CA ILE A 205 -4.43 10.35 3.94
C ILE A 205 -5.80 10.52 4.61
N MET A 206 -6.58 9.45 4.71
CA MET A 206 -7.94 9.52 5.25
C MET A 206 -7.99 9.83 6.75
N ASN A 207 -6.99 9.41 7.52
CA ASN A 207 -6.98 9.61 8.98
C ASN A 207 -6.29 10.90 9.41
N THR A 208 -5.43 11.47 8.58
CA THR A 208 -4.65 12.67 8.94
C THR A 208 -4.99 13.88 8.08
N GLY A 209 -5.45 13.67 6.84
CA GLY A 209 -5.56 14.71 5.83
C GLY A 209 -4.22 15.18 5.27
N GLN A 210 -3.10 14.54 5.65
CA GLN A 210 -1.80 14.81 5.07
C GLN A 210 -1.64 14.01 3.78
N GLY A 211 -1.26 14.66 2.68
CA GLY A 211 -0.94 13.97 1.44
C GLY A 211 0.31 13.10 1.55
N VAL A 212 0.52 12.25 0.57
CA VAL A 212 1.60 11.26 0.55
C VAL A 212 2.33 11.28 -0.78
N VAL A 213 3.67 11.16 -0.74
CA VAL A 213 4.51 10.86 -1.91
C VAL A 213 5.06 9.45 -1.77
N LEU A 214 4.73 8.60 -2.74
CA LEU A 214 5.22 7.22 -2.83
C LEU A 214 6.34 7.10 -3.87
N GLU A 215 7.38 6.33 -3.55
CA GLU A 215 8.34 5.86 -4.55
C GLU A 215 7.86 4.53 -5.11
N ARG A 216 7.36 4.56 -6.35
CA ARG A 216 6.70 3.43 -7.03
C ARG A 216 5.37 3.00 -6.42
N SER A 217 4.65 2.17 -7.14
CA SER A 217 3.34 1.69 -6.70
C SER A 217 3.08 0.25 -7.12
N CYS A 218 2.03 -0.35 -6.56
CA CYS A 218 1.53 -1.65 -7.01
C CYS A 218 0.95 -1.61 -8.43
N PHE A 219 0.58 -0.42 -8.93
CA PHE A 219 0.10 -0.27 -10.31
C PHE A 219 1.21 -0.48 -11.34
N THR A 220 2.43 -0.04 -11.04
CA THR A 220 3.60 -0.13 -11.93
C THR A 220 4.38 -1.42 -11.76
N ASP A 221 4.14 -2.18 -10.72
CA ASP A 221 4.87 -3.42 -10.44
C ASP A 221 4.87 -4.41 -11.61
N VAL A 222 3.78 -4.41 -12.40
CA VAL A 222 3.64 -5.25 -13.59
C VAL A 222 4.70 -5.00 -14.65
N VAL A 223 5.27 -3.82 -14.71
CA VAL A 223 6.34 -3.49 -15.67
C VAL A 223 7.57 -4.36 -15.41
N PHE A 224 7.90 -4.53 -14.13
CA PHE A 224 9.01 -5.39 -13.70
C PHE A 224 8.69 -6.87 -13.89
N ALA A 225 7.49 -7.31 -13.50
CA ALA A 225 7.05 -8.68 -13.68
C ALA A 225 7.03 -9.10 -15.17
N ASN A 226 6.55 -8.22 -16.07
CA ASN A 226 6.56 -8.45 -17.51
C ASN A 226 8.00 -8.56 -18.06
N ALA A 227 8.90 -7.68 -17.63
CA ALA A 227 10.30 -7.75 -18.01
C ALA A 227 10.93 -9.06 -17.53
N MET A 228 10.72 -9.44 -16.27
CA MET A 228 11.21 -10.73 -15.73
C MET A 228 10.66 -11.91 -16.51
N HIS A 229 9.37 -11.90 -16.87
CA HIS A 229 8.76 -12.94 -17.67
C HIS A 229 9.35 -13.01 -19.09
N LYS A 230 9.57 -11.88 -19.73
CA LYS A 230 10.15 -11.81 -21.10
C LYS A 230 11.57 -12.38 -21.14
N PHE A 231 12.34 -12.19 -20.06
CA PHE A 231 13.70 -12.75 -19.95
C PHE A 231 13.73 -14.19 -19.38
N GLY A 232 12.54 -14.79 -19.18
CA GLY A 232 12.43 -16.18 -18.74
C GLY A 232 12.74 -16.42 -17.24
N TYR A 233 12.71 -15.36 -16.43
CA TYR A 233 12.93 -15.46 -14.97
C TYR A 233 11.67 -15.87 -14.22
N ILE A 234 10.48 -15.65 -14.81
CA ILE A 234 9.17 -16.04 -14.28
C ILE A 234 8.44 -16.85 -15.35
N SER A 235 7.87 -17.99 -14.97
CA SER A 235 7.13 -18.86 -15.89
C SER A 235 5.81 -18.23 -16.36
N PRO A 236 5.26 -18.67 -17.52
CA PRO A 236 3.96 -18.23 -17.99
C PRO A 236 2.83 -18.53 -16.99
N LYS A 237 2.94 -19.62 -16.22
CA LYS A 237 1.92 -19.99 -15.22
C LYS A 237 1.95 -19.04 -14.02
N ALA A 238 3.13 -18.76 -13.49
CA ALA A 238 3.27 -17.79 -12.41
C ALA A 238 2.88 -16.39 -12.85
N MET A 239 3.21 -15.99 -14.08
CA MET A 239 2.79 -14.70 -14.63
C MET A 239 1.27 -14.60 -14.79
N LYS A 240 0.59 -15.67 -15.17
CA LYS A 240 -0.89 -15.74 -15.19
C LYS A 240 -1.46 -15.50 -13.79
N MET A 241 -0.94 -16.19 -12.77
CA MET A 241 -1.37 -16.01 -11.38
C MET A 241 -1.11 -14.57 -10.89
N TYR A 242 0.03 -14.01 -11.26
CA TYR A 242 0.36 -12.62 -10.94
C TYR A 242 -0.68 -11.64 -11.52
N HIS A 243 -1.07 -11.81 -12.78
CA HIS A 243 -2.10 -10.96 -13.40
C HIS A 243 -3.48 -11.13 -12.76
N GLU A 244 -3.85 -12.35 -12.39
CA GLU A 244 -5.10 -12.61 -11.66
C GLU A 244 -5.08 -11.93 -10.29
N CYS A 245 -3.99 -12.05 -9.55
CA CYS A 245 -3.81 -11.35 -8.27
C CYS A 245 -4.03 -9.84 -8.42
N ARG A 246 -3.37 -9.21 -9.38
CA ARG A 246 -3.56 -7.79 -9.66
C ARG A 246 -5.01 -7.44 -10.01
N LYS A 247 -5.68 -8.26 -10.79
CA LYS A 247 -7.07 -8.04 -11.17
C LYS A 247 -8.00 -8.02 -9.97
N TYR A 248 -7.79 -8.91 -8.99
CA TYR A 248 -8.63 -9.02 -7.80
C TYR A 248 -8.26 -8.06 -6.66
N THR A 249 -7.15 -7.35 -6.78
CA THR A 249 -6.67 -6.46 -5.72
C THR A 249 -6.76 -4.98 -6.11
N LEU A 250 -6.31 -4.60 -7.31
CA LEU A 250 -6.16 -3.19 -7.69
C LEU A 250 -7.48 -2.40 -7.76
N PHE A 251 -8.61 -3.06 -8.02
CA PHE A 251 -9.90 -2.36 -8.12
C PHE A 251 -10.37 -1.76 -6.78
N GLN A 252 -9.81 -2.21 -5.66
CA GLN A 252 -10.13 -1.71 -4.32
C GLN A 252 -9.42 -0.40 -4.01
N LEU A 253 -8.37 -0.07 -4.75
CA LEU A 253 -7.52 1.07 -4.50
C LEU A 253 -7.97 2.30 -5.30
N LEU A 254 -7.93 3.47 -4.67
CA LEU A 254 -8.05 4.75 -5.38
C LEU A 254 -6.78 4.97 -6.20
N LYS A 255 -6.93 5.41 -7.43
CA LYS A 255 -5.78 5.79 -8.26
C LYS A 255 -5.11 7.05 -7.73
N PRO A 256 -3.80 7.25 -7.97
CA PRO A 256 -3.11 8.44 -7.51
C PRO A 256 -3.66 9.70 -8.17
N HIS A 257 -3.46 10.85 -7.55
CA HIS A 257 -3.78 12.14 -8.16
C HIS A 257 -2.76 12.51 -9.24
N LEU A 258 -1.48 12.25 -8.98
CA LEU A 258 -0.38 12.59 -9.85
C LEU A 258 0.63 11.46 -9.94
N VAL A 259 1.06 11.18 -11.16
CA VAL A 259 2.22 10.32 -11.45
C VAL A 259 3.31 11.18 -12.09
N ILE A 260 4.49 11.16 -11.53
CA ILE A 260 5.67 11.83 -12.06
C ILE A 260 6.63 10.76 -12.58
N TYR A 261 6.86 10.74 -13.87
CA TYR A 261 7.75 9.78 -14.51
C TYR A 261 9.09 10.41 -14.89
N LEU A 262 10.17 9.86 -14.36
CA LEU A 262 11.53 10.24 -14.69
C LEU A 262 12.05 9.38 -15.83
N ASP A 263 12.14 9.99 -17.00
CA ASP A 263 12.63 9.34 -18.21
C ASP A 263 14.17 9.45 -18.27
N VAL A 264 14.84 8.31 -18.29
CA VAL A 264 16.30 8.23 -18.36
C VAL A 264 16.70 7.11 -19.31
N PRO A 265 17.46 7.39 -20.37
CA PRO A 265 17.95 6.36 -21.28
C PRO A 265 18.77 5.27 -20.58
N SER A 266 18.64 4.04 -21.01
CA SER A 266 19.29 2.87 -20.39
C SER A 266 20.81 2.97 -20.31
N ASP A 267 21.46 3.62 -21.28
CA ASP A 267 22.93 3.83 -21.27
C ASP A 267 23.37 4.70 -20.08
N ILE A 268 22.61 5.76 -19.81
CA ILE A 268 22.86 6.66 -18.67
C ILE A 268 22.54 5.92 -17.34
N LEU A 269 21.49 5.11 -17.31
CA LEU A 269 21.19 4.30 -16.13
C LEU A 269 22.33 3.32 -15.80
N LEU A 270 22.89 2.66 -16.81
CA LEU A 270 24.04 1.78 -16.62
C LEU A 270 25.29 2.54 -16.11
N GLN A 271 25.51 3.76 -16.60
CA GLN A 271 26.56 4.63 -16.08
C GLN A 271 26.33 4.95 -14.60
N ARG A 272 25.11 5.40 -14.22
CA ARG A 272 24.75 5.70 -12.84
C ARG A 272 24.85 4.50 -11.90
N ILE A 273 24.49 3.29 -12.39
CA ILE A 273 24.67 2.04 -11.64
C ILE A 273 26.15 1.79 -11.34
N ARG A 274 27.04 2.01 -12.32
CA ARG A 274 28.49 1.87 -12.12
C ARG A 274 29.04 2.94 -11.17
N GLU A 275 28.61 4.20 -11.31
CA GLU A 275 29.01 5.30 -10.42
C GLU A 275 28.56 5.07 -8.97
N ARG A 276 27.35 4.55 -8.78
CA ARG A 276 26.82 4.16 -7.46
C ARG A 276 27.60 3.00 -6.82
N ASN A 277 28.27 2.20 -7.63
CA ASN A 277 29.21 1.16 -7.27
C ASN A 277 28.69 0.17 -6.19
N ARG A 278 27.46 -0.26 -6.30
CA ARG A 278 26.91 -1.32 -5.46
C ARG A 278 27.35 -2.68 -6.06
N PRO A 279 28.07 -3.54 -5.30
CA PRO A 279 28.66 -4.76 -5.87
C PRO A 279 27.63 -5.70 -6.53
N GLU A 280 26.42 -5.80 -5.93
CA GLU A 280 25.33 -6.62 -6.43
C GLU A 280 24.74 -6.11 -7.75
N GLU A 281 24.80 -4.80 -7.98
CA GLU A 281 24.26 -4.18 -9.19
C GLU A 281 25.28 -4.15 -10.32
N VAL A 282 26.54 -3.80 -10.00
CA VAL A 282 27.63 -3.72 -10.99
C VAL A 282 27.91 -5.09 -11.59
N ASN A 283 27.88 -6.14 -10.78
CA ASN A 283 28.12 -7.53 -11.22
C ASN A 283 26.82 -8.29 -11.55
N SER A 284 25.73 -7.58 -11.75
CA SER A 284 24.42 -8.18 -12.01
C SER A 284 24.38 -8.89 -13.36
N LYS A 285 23.81 -10.11 -13.37
CA LYS A 285 23.46 -10.84 -14.59
C LYS A 285 22.16 -10.33 -15.22
N VAL A 286 21.37 -9.55 -14.48
CA VAL A 286 20.04 -9.06 -14.87
C VAL A 286 20.11 -7.64 -15.42
N LEU A 287 20.86 -6.74 -14.79
CA LEU A 287 20.89 -5.31 -15.13
C LEU A 287 21.68 -5.06 -16.44
N THR A 288 21.17 -5.60 -17.52
CA THR A 288 21.66 -5.40 -18.88
C THR A 288 20.91 -4.26 -19.55
N LYS A 289 21.51 -3.68 -20.61
CA LYS A 289 20.82 -2.67 -21.42
C LYS A 289 19.45 -3.16 -21.91
N ALA A 290 19.38 -4.37 -22.44
CA ALA A 290 18.15 -4.96 -22.97
C ALA A 290 17.05 -5.09 -21.89
N TYR A 291 17.43 -5.44 -20.66
CA TYR A 291 16.48 -5.52 -19.55
C TYR A 291 15.95 -4.13 -19.13
N LEU A 292 16.83 -3.12 -19.09
CA LEU A 292 16.43 -1.75 -18.77
C LEU A 292 15.58 -1.13 -19.89
N ASP A 293 15.89 -1.40 -21.16
CA ASP A 293 15.09 -1.00 -22.33
C ASP A 293 13.69 -1.63 -22.28
N GLU A 294 13.58 -2.88 -21.81
CA GLU A 294 12.28 -3.55 -21.67
C GLU A 294 11.44 -2.90 -20.57
N ILE A 295 12.03 -2.58 -19.43
CA ILE A 295 11.35 -1.84 -18.35
C ILE A 295 10.87 -0.48 -18.88
N GLU A 296 11.72 0.28 -19.56
CA GLU A 296 11.36 1.57 -20.18
C GLU A 296 10.19 1.42 -21.15
N SER A 297 10.25 0.39 -22.02
CA SER A 297 9.18 0.08 -22.96
C SER A 297 7.85 -0.22 -22.25
N GLY A 298 7.88 -1.02 -21.18
CA GLY A 298 6.70 -1.33 -20.35
C GLY A 298 6.10 -0.10 -19.69
N TYR A 299 6.94 0.81 -19.17
CA TYR A 299 6.45 2.09 -18.67
C TYR A 299 5.75 2.88 -19.77
N LYS A 300 6.44 3.18 -20.87
CA LYS A 300 5.97 4.09 -21.92
C LYS A 300 4.78 3.52 -22.73
N LYS A 301 4.79 2.24 -23.08
CA LYS A 301 3.77 1.63 -23.93
C LYS A 301 2.53 1.19 -23.20
N ASP A 302 2.70 0.68 -21.97
CA ASP A 302 1.60 0.05 -21.24
C ASP A 302 1.09 0.91 -20.09
N TYR A 303 1.94 1.15 -19.08
CA TYR A 303 1.50 1.79 -17.84
C TYR A 303 1.08 3.26 -18.03
N LEU A 304 1.96 4.10 -18.57
CA LEU A 304 1.69 5.54 -18.69
C LEU A 304 0.50 5.83 -19.61
N ARG A 305 0.30 5.01 -20.64
CA ARG A 305 -0.89 5.13 -21.51
C ARG A 305 -2.18 4.77 -20.80
N SER A 306 -2.13 3.80 -19.90
CA SER A 306 -3.32 3.36 -19.15
C SER A 306 -3.70 4.36 -18.07
N ILE A 307 -2.72 4.78 -17.26
CA ILE A 307 -2.98 5.62 -16.09
C ILE A 307 -3.37 7.07 -16.46
N ARG A 308 -2.85 7.58 -17.56
CA ARG A 308 -3.11 8.95 -18.06
C ARG A 308 -4.59 9.30 -18.22
N LYS A 309 -5.46 8.29 -18.35
CA LYS A 309 -6.91 8.51 -18.51
C LYS A 309 -7.60 8.90 -17.21
N GLU A 310 -6.99 8.63 -16.07
CA GLU A 310 -7.62 8.70 -14.76
C GLU A 310 -6.79 9.47 -13.74
N THR A 311 -5.53 9.76 -14.07
CA THR A 311 -4.53 10.39 -13.19
C THR A 311 -3.73 11.42 -13.98
N GLU A 312 -3.40 12.54 -13.35
CA GLU A 312 -2.50 13.53 -13.95
C GLU A 312 -1.10 12.95 -14.12
N LEU A 313 -0.43 13.27 -15.23
CA LEU A 313 0.86 12.70 -15.61
C LEU A 313 1.86 13.77 -16.00
N LEU A 314 2.94 13.89 -15.24
CA LEU A 314 4.11 14.68 -15.60
C LEU A 314 5.25 13.75 -16.04
N MET A 315 5.93 14.12 -17.11
CA MET A 315 7.07 13.35 -17.65
C MET A 315 8.26 14.27 -17.87
N TYR A 316 9.39 13.92 -17.27
CA TYR A 316 10.61 14.71 -17.37
C TYR A 316 11.76 13.89 -17.94
N ASP A 317 12.52 14.49 -18.84
CA ASP A 317 13.85 13.98 -19.18
C ASP A 317 14.80 14.21 -17.99
N TRP A 318 15.19 13.11 -17.36
CA TRP A 318 16.04 13.12 -16.17
C TRP A 318 17.47 12.63 -16.44
N SER A 319 17.89 12.73 -17.70
CA SER A 319 19.21 12.28 -18.17
C SER A 319 20.36 13.01 -17.46
N ASN A 320 20.18 14.29 -17.14
CA ASN A 320 21.18 15.13 -16.46
C ASN A 320 20.74 15.58 -15.07
N PHE A 321 19.93 14.79 -14.35
CA PHE A 321 19.27 15.22 -13.11
C PHE A 321 18.61 16.59 -13.28
N GLY A 322 17.36 16.59 -13.71
CA GLY A 322 16.60 17.80 -13.99
C GLY A 322 16.43 18.71 -12.77
N ASP A 323 15.93 19.90 -13.03
CA ASP A 323 15.66 20.90 -12.01
C ASP A 323 14.43 20.52 -11.19
N SER A 324 14.62 20.27 -9.89
CA SER A 324 13.51 19.97 -8.99
C SER A 324 12.58 21.17 -8.78
N GLU A 325 13.07 22.42 -8.89
CA GLU A 325 12.25 23.63 -8.75
C GLU A 325 11.23 23.72 -9.88
N MET A 326 11.61 23.36 -11.11
CA MET A 326 10.67 23.31 -12.24
C MET A 326 9.57 22.27 -11.99
N VAL A 327 9.91 21.11 -11.41
CA VAL A 327 8.89 20.08 -11.08
C VAL A 327 7.91 20.57 -10.03
N LEU A 328 8.41 21.32 -9.02
CA LEU A 328 7.56 21.88 -7.96
C LEU A 328 6.61 22.94 -8.53
N ASP A 329 7.11 23.81 -9.40
CA ASP A 329 6.31 24.84 -10.08
C ASP A 329 5.21 24.22 -10.95
N ASP A 330 5.54 23.18 -11.73
CA ASP A 330 4.57 22.45 -12.54
C ASP A 330 3.47 21.81 -11.66
N ILE A 331 3.80 21.27 -10.48
CA ILE A 331 2.83 20.68 -9.55
C ILE A 331 1.88 21.76 -8.99
N GLU A 332 2.38 22.96 -8.67
CA GLU A 332 1.55 24.07 -8.19
C GLU A 332 0.55 24.56 -9.23
N HIS A 333 0.87 24.41 -10.52
CA HIS A 333 0.02 24.84 -11.62
C HIS A 333 -1.05 23.82 -12.04
N ILE A 334 -1.06 22.59 -11.50
CA ILE A 334 -2.09 21.58 -11.80
C ILE A 334 -3.39 21.93 -11.07
N ASP A 335 -4.47 22.11 -11.81
CA ASP A 335 -5.81 22.27 -11.24
C ASP A 335 -6.45 20.91 -10.91
N PHE A 336 -6.17 20.43 -9.69
CA PHE A 336 -6.78 19.19 -9.21
C PHE A 336 -8.27 19.33 -8.88
N GLU A 337 -8.73 20.52 -8.52
CA GLU A 337 -10.12 20.76 -8.11
C GLU A 337 -11.05 20.78 -9.33
N GLY A 338 -10.62 21.39 -10.44
CA GLY A 338 -11.39 21.39 -11.68
C GLY A 338 -11.71 19.96 -12.18
N TYR A 339 -10.83 18.99 -11.96
CA TYR A 339 -11.12 17.59 -12.27
C TYR A 339 -12.16 16.96 -11.35
N LEU A 340 -12.23 17.39 -10.08
CA LEU A 340 -13.22 16.88 -9.14
C LEU A 340 -14.62 17.42 -9.41
N ASP A 341 -14.72 18.60 -10.01
CA ASP A 341 -16.00 19.25 -10.35
C ASP A 341 -16.63 18.71 -11.64
N ASP A 342 -15.87 18.02 -12.51
CA ASP A 342 -16.41 17.39 -13.73
C ASP A 342 -17.13 16.07 -13.42
N PRO A 343 -18.47 16.03 -13.44
CA PRO A 343 -19.23 14.83 -13.08
C PRO A 343 -19.12 13.68 -14.06
N TYR A 344 -18.65 13.94 -15.28
CA TYR A 344 -18.57 12.96 -16.37
C TYR A 344 -17.15 12.64 -16.78
N GLY A 345 -16.16 13.36 -16.30
CA GLY A 345 -14.75 13.11 -16.56
C GLY A 345 -14.25 11.83 -15.93
N SER A 346 -13.29 11.19 -16.56
CA SER A 346 -12.61 10.01 -15.99
C SER A 346 -11.46 10.38 -15.06
N MET A 347 -10.92 11.60 -15.19
CA MET A 347 -9.83 12.09 -14.37
C MET A 347 -10.24 12.14 -12.89
N MET A 348 -9.46 11.52 -12.02
CA MET A 348 -9.69 11.46 -10.57
C MET A 348 -11.10 11.01 -10.15
N ALA A 349 -11.76 10.21 -10.98
CA ALA A 349 -13.12 9.73 -10.72
C ALA A 349 -13.25 9.01 -9.36
N ASP A 350 -12.21 8.31 -8.94
CA ASP A 350 -12.18 7.59 -7.67
C ASP A 350 -12.27 8.52 -6.45
N TRP A 351 -11.84 9.76 -6.58
CA TRP A 351 -11.81 10.76 -5.50
C TRP A 351 -13.11 11.56 -5.37
N ARG A 352 -14.06 11.38 -6.28
CA ARG A 352 -15.38 12.04 -6.28
C ARG A 352 -16.44 11.27 -5.49
N LYS A 353 -16.07 10.74 -4.33
CA LYS A 353 -17.00 9.99 -3.48
C LYS A 353 -17.91 10.92 -2.68
N LYS A 354 -19.15 10.48 -2.47
CA LYS A 354 -20.06 11.13 -1.52
C LYS A 354 -19.53 11.00 -0.08
N PRO A 355 -19.88 11.93 0.83
CA PRO A 355 -19.40 11.88 2.21
C PRO A 355 -19.56 10.52 2.90
N ASP A 356 -20.75 9.91 2.77
CA ASP A 356 -21.02 8.59 3.39
C ASP A 356 -20.12 7.49 2.83
N LEU A 357 -19.79 7.55 1.54
CA LEU A 357 -18.87 6.58 0.91
C LEU A 357 -17.42 6.80 1.34
N TRP A 358 -17.02 8.04 1.65
CA TRP A 358 -15.69 8.31 2.21
C TRP A 358 -15.53 7.69 3.60
N GLU A 359 -16.55 7.79 4.45
CA GLU A 359 -16.50 7.20 5.79
C GLU A 359 -16.47 5.66 5.72
N LEU A 360 -17.25 5.07 4.82
CA LEU A 360 -17.23 3.63 4.58
C LEU A 360 -15.85 3.17 4.09
N TYR A 361 -15.29 3.87 3.12
CA TYR A 361 -13.98 3.54 2.56
C TYR A 361 -12.85 3.70 3.60
N ARG A 362 -12.89 4.77 4.40
CA ARG A 362 -11.96 4.96 5.52
C ARG A 362 -12.07 3.81 6.53
N TYR A 363 -13.28 3.41 6.88
CA TYR A 363 -13.51 2.28 7.78
C TYR A 363 -12.93 0.99 7.20
N GLN A 364 -13.25 0.67 5.97
CA GLN A 364 -12.76 -0.52 5.27
C GLN A 364 -11.22 -0.56 5.25
N MET A 365 -10.58 0.52 4.82
CA MET A 365 -9.12 0.56 4.71
C MET A 365 -8.41 0.60 6.07
N THR A 366 -9.02 1.21 7.11
CA THR A 366 -8.36 1.38 8.41
C THR A 366 -8.69 0.27 9.39
N ALA A 367 -9.96 -0.12 9.51
CA ALA A 367 -10.42 -1.10 10.52
C ALA A 367 -10.47 -2.53 9.97
N GLU A 368 -10.71 -2.66 8.67
CA GLU A 368 -10.83 -3.95 7.97
C GLU A 368 -9.68 -4.17 6.97
N LYS A 369 -8.51 -3.58 7.26
CA LYS A 369 -7.30 -3.74 6.42
C LYS A 369 -6.98 -5.22 6.19
N ASP A 370 -7.20 -6.09 7.17
CA ASP A 370 -6.99 -7.53 7.04
C ASP A 370 -7.82 -8.11 5.88
N GLU A 371 -9.10 -7.70 5.75
CA GLU A 371 -9.98 -8.18 4.67
C GLU A 371 -9.51 -7.66 3.29
N VAL A 372 -9.01 -6.42 3.25
CA VAL A 372 -8.41 -5.86 2.03
C VAL A 372 -7.16 -6.66 1.63
N MET A 373 -6.32 -7.01 2.61
CA MET A 373 -5.11 -7.80 2.37
C MET A 373 -5.41 -9.28 2.06
N ASP A 374 -6.50 -9.82 2.59
CA ASP A 374 -6.93 -11.20 2.27
C ASP A 374 -7.32 -11.35 0.79
N SER A 375 -7.60 -10.27 0.08
CA SER A 375 -7.79 -10.28 -1.37
C SER A 375 -6.55 -10.73 -2.17
N LEU A 376 -5.38 -10.66 -1.57
CA LEU A 376 -4.11 -11.19 -2.12
C LEU A 376 -4.04 -12.72 -2.02
N SER A 377 -4.88 -13.34 -1.17
CA SER A 377 -4.91 -14.78 -0.96
C SER A 377 -5.63 -15.46 -2.12
N MET A 378 -4.89 -16.11 -3.00
CA MET A 378 -5.39 -16.80 -4.17
C MET A 378 -4.98 -18.27 -4.18
N ASN A 379 -5.73 -19.03 -4.98
CA ASN A 379 -5.34 -20.40 -5.28
C ASN A 379 -4.20 -20.41 -6.32
N LEU A 380 -3.04 -20.88 -5.92
CA LEU A 380 -1.82 -20.93 -6.76
C LEU A 380 -1.52 -22.30 -7.36
N TYR A 381 -2.45 -23.27 -7.30
CA TYR A 381 -2.21 -24.64 -7.76
C TYR A 381 -1.76 -24.76 -9.21
N GLU A 382 -2.09 -23.80 -10.05
CA GLU A 382 -1.66 -23.79 -11.45
C GLU A 382 -0.16 -23.46 -11.64
N ALA A 383 0.48 -22.83 -10.64
CA ALA A 383 1.88 -22.40 -10.69
C ALA A 383 2.71 -23.07 -9.58
N PRO A 384 3.23 -24.27 -9.83
CA PRO A 384 3.99 -25.04 -8.81
C PRO A 384 5.16 -24.28 -8.20
N GLU A 385 5.80 -23.38 -8.94
CA GLU A 385 6.90 -22.55 -8.45
C GLU A 385 6.49 -21.53 -7.39
N LEU A 386 5.21 -21.25 -7.27
CA LEU A 386 4.65 -20.37 -6.23
C LEU A 386 4.22 -21.16 -4.98
N LEU A 387 4.17 -22.49 -5.07
CA LEU A 387 3.75 -23.34 -3.95
C LEU A 387 4.95 -23.75 -3.09
N THR A 388 4.64 -24.01 -1.83
CA THR A 388 5.53 -24.70 -0.89
C THR A 388 4.85 -26.02 -0.54
N SER A 389 5.58 -27.14 -0.57
CA SER A 389 5.02 -28.43 -0.17
C SER A 389 4.66 -28.42 1.32
N GLY A 390 3.71 -29.26 1.73
CA GLY A 390 3.36 -29.40 3.15
C GLY A 390 4.55 -29.85 4.00
N GLU A 391 5.39 -30.71 3.46
CA GLU A 391 6.62 -31.20 4.13
C GLU A 391 7.65 -30.07 4.30
N ASP A 392 7.86 -29.27 3.25
CA ASP A 392 8.76 -28.12 3.32
C ASP A 392 8.27 -27.08 4.32
N GLN A 393 6.95 -26.91 4.40
CA GLN A 393 6.35 -25.97 5.33
C GLN A 393 6.47 -26.41 6.78
N GLU A 394 6.22 -27.70 7.07
CA GLU A 394 6.41 -28.27 8.39
C GLU A 394 7.89 -28.13 8.82
N ALA A 395 8.83 -28.39 7.89
CA ALA A 395 10.25 -28.18 8.16
C ALA A 395 10.59 -26.70 8.47
N VAL A 396 9.96 -25.74 7.76
CA VAL A 396 10.15 -24.31 8.06
C VAL A 396 9.60 -23.96 9.45
N GLU A 397 8.40 -24.44 9.79
CA GLU A 397 7.77 -24.18 11.09
C GLU A 397 8.64 -24.73 12.24
N ASP A 398 9.13 -25.94 12.13
CA ASP A 398 10.01 -26.57 13.13
C ASP A 398 11.32 -25.77 13.33
N ILE A 399 11.94 -25.34 12.24
CA ILE A 399 13.16 -24.53 12.29
C ILE A 399 12.87 -23.18 12.98
N MET A 400 11.81 -22.51 12.58
CA MET A 400 11.45 -21.20 13.12
C MET A 400 11.06 -21.29 14.59
N GLU A 401 10.29 -22.29 14.99
CA GLU A 401 9.93 -22.51 16.40
C GLU A 401 11.19 -22.75 17.24
N LYS A 402 12.12 -23.61 16.76
CA LYS A 402 13.37 -23.88 17.43
C LYS A 402 14.22 -22.62 17.64
N TYR A 403 14.30 -21.74 16.61
CA TYR A 403 15.05 -20.48 16.72
C TYR A 403 14.33 -19.46 17.59
N ASN A 404 13.01 -19.36 17.51
CA ASN A 404 12.22 -18.49 18.37
C ASN A 404 12.32 -18.90 19.84
N ASN A 405 12.23 -20.19 20.14
CA ASN A 405 12.39 -20.72 21.49
C ASN A 405 13.81 -20.48 22.03
N LYS A 406 14.84 -20.68 21.20
CA LYS A 406 16.24 -20.43 21.58
C LYS A 406 16.49 -18.96 21.89
N ARG A 407 15.83 -18.04 21.18
CA ARG A 407 15.94 -16.59 21.36
C ARG A 407 15.02 -16.07 22.47
N GLY A 408 14.07 -16.88 22.95
CA GLY A 408 13.07 -16.47 23.95
C GLY A 408 12.00 -15.56 23.41
N TYR A 409 11.75 -15.59 22.10
CA TYR A 409 10.65 -14.84 21.48
C TYR A 409 9.37 -15.66 21.49
N PHE A 410 8.25 -14.98 21.72
CA PHE A 410 6.93 -15.52 21.44
C PHE A 410 6.21 -14.65 20.44
N MET A 411 6.06 -13.39 20.71
CA MET A 411 5.51 -12.38 19.80
C MET A 411 6.07 -11.01 20.22
N LYS A 412 5.98 -10.06 19.31
CA LYS A 412 6.42 -8.70 19.60
C LYS A 412 5.74 -8.18 20.86
N GLY A 413 6.53 -7.55 21.69
CA GLY A 413 6.09 -7.07 22.96
C GLY A 413 6.04 -8.13 24.05
N TYR A 414 6.42 -9.37 23.76
CA TYR A 414 6.65 -10.39 24.74
C TYR A 414 8.00 -11.08 24.51
N ASN A 415 9.04 -10.33 24.72
CA ASN A 415 10.38 -10.87 24.78
C ASN A 415 10.98 -10.62 26.16
N ARG A 416 11.08 -11.67 26.96
CA ARG A 416 11.58 -11.61 28.33
C ARG A 416 13.02 -11.07 28.40
N HIS A 417 13.84 -11.36 27.42
CA HIS A 417 15.24 -10.93 27.39
C HIS A 417 15.39 -9.44 27.07
N LEU A 418 14.41 -8.87 26.36
CA LEU A 418 14.34 -7.44 26.07
C LEU A 418 13.49 -6.65 27.09
N GLY A 419 13.07 -7.30 28.20
CA GLY A 419 12.30 -6.66 29.26
C GLY A 419 10.82 -6.50 28.97
N ASP A 420 10.28 -7.24 28.02
CA ASP A 420 8.85 -7.22 27.71
C ASP A 420 8.01 -7.71 28.88
N LYS A 421 6.86 -7.09 29.07
CA LYS A 421 5.90 -7.43 30.14
C LYS A 421 5.14 -8.72 29.80
N TRP A 422 4.54 -9.33 30.80
CA TRP A 422 3.71 -10.51 30.63
C TRP A 422 2.56 -10.28 29.66
N VAL A 423 2.25 -11.31 28.88
CA VAL A 423 1.16 -11.31 27.87
C VAL A 423 -0.17 -10.82 28.46
N LEU A 424 -0.52 -11.24 29.69
CA LEU A 424 -1.76 -10.84 30.37
C LEU A 424 -1.92 -9.32 30.56
N PHE A 425 -0.83 -8.58 30.67
CA PHE A 425 -0.86 -7.12 30.85
C PHE A 425 -0.92 -6.35 29.54
N ARG A 426 -0.74 -7.02 28.40
CA ARG A 426 -0.74 -6.41 27.06
C ARG A 426 -2.02 -6.60 26.27
N MET A 427 -2.86 -7.56 26.64
CA MET A 427 -4.09 -7.87 25.92
C MET A 427 -5.09 -6.68 25.85
N LYS A 428 -4.86 -5.60 26.61
CA LYS A 428 -5.78 -4.46 26.65
C LYS A 428 -5.45 -3.32 25.70
N ASP A 429 -4.22 -3.22 25.21
CA ASP A 429 -3.74 -1.97 24.61
C ASP A 429 -3.15 -2.11 23.20
N ILE A 430 -3.18 -3.30 22.59
CA ILE A 430 -2.71 -3.49 21.22
C ILE A 430 -3.85 -3.15 20.26
N SER A 431 -3.72 -2.09 19.49
CA SER A 431 -4.68 -1.71 18.45
C SER A 431 -4.78 -2.80 17.39
N LYS A 432 -5.90 -2.89 16.67
CA LYS A 432 -6.04 -3.79 15.53
C LYS A 432 -4.95 -3.53 14.48
N TRP A 433 -4.59 -2.27 14.26
CA TRP A 433 -3.49 -1.87 13.38
C TRP A 433 -2.15 -2.46 13.83
N GLU A 434 -1.87 -2.39 15.09
CA GLU A 434 -0.67 -2.97 15.68
C GLU A 434 -0.70 -4.50 15.63
N GLN A 435 -1.87 -5.11 15.87
CA GLN A 435 -2.08 -6.56 15.69
C GLN A 435 -1.89 -6.98 14.24
N MET A 436 -2.38 -6.20 13.26
CA MET A 436 -2.16 -6.45 11.84
C MET A 436 -0.68 -6.37 11.47
N LYS A 437 0.02 -5.35 11.94
CA LYS A 437 1.46 -5.22 11.77
C LYS A 437 2.22 -6.43 12.33
N TYR A 438 1.73 -7.01 13.44
CA TYR A 438 2.28 -8.23 14.02
C TYR A 438 1.83 -9.48 13.29
N ARG A 439 0.59 -9.57 12.86
CA ARG A 439 0.07 -10.70 12.09
C ARG A 439 0.80 -10.85 10.76
N TRP A 440 1.07 -9.74 10.08
CA TRP A 440 1.91 -9.70 8.90
C TRP A 440 3.38 -9.99 9.20
N ASN A 441 3.89 -9.57 10.37
CA ASN A 441 5.20 -9.92 10.85
C ASN A 441 5.31 -11.39 11.30
N PHE A 442 4.20 -12.01 11.74
CA PHE A 442 4.13 -13.45 12.00
C PHE A 442 4.09 -14.29 10.73
N ASN A 443 3.49 -13.79 9.66
CA ASN A 443 3.56 -14.42 8.34
C ASN A 443 4.93 -14.22 7.66
N LYS A 444 5.90 -13.65 8.36
CA LYS A 444 7.30 -13.61 7.95
C LYS A 444 8.05 -14.94 8.17
N TYR A 445 7.41 -15.94 8.76
CA TYR A 445 8.04 -17.22 9.05
C TYR A 445 7.55 -18.34 8.15
#